data_8b70caafd2088ccb667bbd693d67d33e
#
_entry.id   8b70caafd2088ccb667bbd693d67d33e
#
_cell.length_a   1.000
_cell.length_b   1.000
_cell.length_c   1.000
_cell.angle_alpha   90.00
_cell.angle_beta   90.00
_cell.angle_gamma   90.00
#
_symmetry.space_group_name_H-M   'P 1'
#
loop_
_entity.id
_entity.type
_entity.pdbx_description
1 polymer ?
#
loop_
_entity_poly.entity_id
_entity_poly.type
_entity_poly.pdbx_seq_one_letter_code
_entity_poly.pdbx_strand_id
1 'polypeptide(L)'
;MAWQRKTPFGYMIQNGEIIRHPQESGAVRDIFARYLLGESYSQIAGEMERLGIRYHQHTPQWNKHMVKRILENERYLGAGGYPRLVEDRDFLTVRLRRESQTTYTPY
;
A
#
# COMPACT_ATOMS: atom_id res chain seq x y z
N MET A 1 -5.59 -13.32 22.36
CA MET A 1 -4.89 -13.78 21.14
C MET A 1 -4.78 -12.65 20.14
N ALA A 2 -3.60 -12.43 19.62
CA ALA A 2 -3.39 -11.37 18.64
C ALA A 2 -3.98 -11.80 17.29
N TRP A 3 -4.76 -10.91 16.69
CA TRP A 3 -5.28 -11.15 15.36
C TRP A 3 -4.18 -10.91 14.35
N GLN A 4 -4.06 -11.79 13.36
CA GLN A 4 -3.09 -11.65 12.28
C GLN A 4 -3.79 -11.70 10.95
N ARG A 5 -3.39 -10.79 10.07
CA ARG A 5 -3.90 -10.75 8.73
C ARG A 5 -3.27 -11.88 7.92
N LYS A 6 -4.08 -12.65 7.22
CA LYS A 6 -3.60 -13.79 6.40
C LYS A 6 -3.13 -13.36 5.02
N THR A 7 -3.58 -12.21 4.54
CA THR A 7 -3.21 -11.70 3.23
C THR A 7 -2.68 -10.28 3.35
N PRO A 8 -1.82 -9.85 2.43
CA PRO A 8 -1.40 -8.45 2.40
C PRO A 8 -2.59 -7.53 2.16
N PHE A 9 -2.46 -6.29 2.62
CA PHE A 9 -3.47 -5.27 2.35
C PHE A 9 -3.69 -5.17 0.83
N GLY A 10 -4.94 -5.12 0.41
CA GLY A 10 -5.33 -5.08 -1.00
C GLY A 10 -5.92 -6.39 -1.51
N TYR A 11 -5.76 -7.47 -0.76
CA TYR A 11 -6.20 -8.80 -1.18
C TYR A 11 -7.06 -9.47 -0.14
N MET A 12 -7.80 -10.47 -0.59
CA MET A 12 -8.58 -11.32 0.30
C MET A 12 -8.59 -12.74 -0.27
N ILE A 13 -9.01 -13.70 0.56
CA ILE A 13 -9.14 -15.09 0.13
C ILE A 13 -10.64 -15.37 -0.04
N GLN A 14 -10.98 -15.92 -1.20
CA GLN A 14 -12.34 -16.33 -1.48
C GLN A 14 -12.29 -17.68 -2.20
N ASN A 15 -13.00 -18.66 -1.65
CA ASN A 15 -13.04 -20.03 -2.21
C ASN A 15 -11.64 -20.60 -2.40
N GLY A 16 -10.74 -20.32 -1.45
CA GLY A 16 -9.37 -20.82 -1.48
C GLY A 16 -8.43 -20.07 -2.42
N GLU A 17 -8.92 -19.02 -3.08
CA GLU A 17 -8.10 -18.26 -4.03
C GLU A 17 -7.85 -16.86 -3.51
N ILE A 18 -6.68 -16.32 -3.83
CA ILE A 18 -6.34 -14.94 -3.51
C ILE A 18 -6.93 -14.05 -4.60
N ILE A 19 -7.77 -13.12 -4.19
CA ILE A 19 -8.39 -12.18 -5.12
C ILE A 19 -8.17 -10.75 -4.65
N ARG A 20 -8.48 -9.78 -5.50
CA ARG A 20 -8.44 -8.37 -5.12
C ARG A 20 -9.54 -8.09 -4.11
N HIS A 21 -9.19 -7.42 -3.02
CA HIS A 21 -10.19 -6.97 -2.06
C HIS A 21 -10.93 -5.79 -2.67
N PRO A 22 -12.26 -5.78 -2.68
CA PRO A 22 -13.03 -4.74 -3.38
C PRO A 22 -12.67 -3.31 -2.97
N GLN A 23 -12.53 -3.06 -1.68
CA GLN A 23 -12.20 -1.72 -1.19
C GLN A 23 -10.70 -1.49 -1.11
N GLU A 24 -9.96 -2.47 -0.58
CA GLU A 24 -8.53 -2.29 -0.33
C GLU A 24 -7.72 -2.17 -1.62
N SER A 25 -8.12 -2.86 -2.68
CA SER A 25 -7.39 -2.76 -3.94
C SER A 25 -7.45 -1.34 -4.52
N GLY A 26 -8.60 -0.70 -4.40
CA GLY A 26 -8.73 0.70 -4.80
C GLY A 26 -7.89 1.62 -3.93
N ALA A 27 -7.83 1.32 -2.63
CA ALA A 27 -7.00 2.10 -1.71
C ALA A 27 -5.51 1.98 -2.06
N VAL A 28 -5.04 0.79 -2.43
CA VAL A 28 -3.64 0.60 -2.85
C VAL A 28 -3.34 1.49 -4.05
N ARG A 29 -4.19 1.47 -5.06
CA ARG A 29 -4.00 2.30 -6.25
C ARG A 29 -4.00 3.78 -5.90
N ASP A 30 -4.89 4.20 -5.01
CA ASP A 30 -4.97 5.59 -4.58
C ASP A 30 -3.70 6.01 -3.84
N ILE A 31 -3.17 5.15 -2.99
CA ILE A 31 -1.94 5.42 -2.24
C ILE A 31 -0.78 5.64 -3.21
N PHE A 32 -0.64 4.79 -4.22
CA PHE A 32 0.41 4.98 -5.23
C PHE A 32 0.21 6.28 -6.00
N ALA A 33 -1.02 6.58 -6.41
CA ALA A 33 -1.32 7.81 -7.14
C ALA A 33 -1.00 9.06 -6.30
N ARG A 34 -1.35 9.05 -5.03
CA ARG A 34 -1.09 10.19 -4.13
C ARG A 34 0.40 10.41 -3.94
N TYR A 35 1.16 9.33 -3.78
CA TYR A 35 2.60 9.46 -3.64
C TYR A 35 3.22 10.05 -4.91
N LEU A 36 2.76 9.61 -6.08
CA LEU A 36 3.22 10.14 -7.36
C LEU A 36 2.87 11.62 -7.54
N LEU A 37 1.80 12.07 -6.90
CA LEU A 37 1.41 13.49 -6.89
C LEU A 37 2.21 14.32 -5.89
N GLY A 38 3.06 13.69 -5.08
CA GLY A 38 3.92 14.40 -4.16
C GLY A 38 3.49 14.40 -2.70
N GLU A 39 2.44 13.65 -2.36
CA GLU A 39 2.02 13.58 -0.95
C GLU A 39 3.00 12.76 -0.13
N SER A 40 3.22 13.17 1.11
CA SER A 40 4.10 12.45 2.03
C SER A 40 3.40 11.20 2.59
N TYR A 41 4.19 10.30 3.18
CA TYR A 41 3.63 9.12 3.84
C TYR A 41 2.59 9.52 4.89
N SER A 42 2.89 10.56 5.68
CA SER A 42 1.97 11.00 6.74
C SER A 42 0.69 11.59 6.19
N GLN A 43 0.79 12.34 5.10
CA GLN A 43 -0.40 12.90 4.45
C GLN A 43 -1.30 11.80 3.91
N ILE A 44 -0.69 10.79 3.28
CA ILE A 44 -1.44 9.66 2.73
C ILE A 44 -2.10 8.87 3.86
N ALA A 45 -1.38 8.63 4.95
CA ALA A 45 -1.94 7.93 6.11
C ALA A 45 -3.16 8.67 6.67
N GLY A 46 -3.05 9.98 6.83
CA GLY A 46 -4.17 10.80 7.31
C GLY A 46 -5.37 10.73 6.37
N GLU A 47 -5.12 10.67 5.07
CA GLU A 47 -6.20 10.58 4.10
C GLU A 47 -6.92 9.24 4.17
N MET A 48 -6.17 8.15 4.37
CA MET A 48 -6.78 6.84 4.53
C MET A 48 -7.67 6.77 5.77
N GLU A 49 -7.23 7.38 6.86
CA GLU A 49 -8.06 7.49 8.06
C GLU A 49 -9.34 8.29 7.79
N ARG A 50 -9.20 9.43 7.12
CA ARG A 50 -10.34 10.28 6.81
C ARG A 50 -11.36 9.56 5.95
N LEU A 51 -10.91 8.71 5.04
CA LEU A 51 -11.78 7.94 4.16
C LEU A 51 -12.38 6.71 4.84
N GLY A 52 -12.01 6.43 6.08
CA GLY A 52 -12.54 5.30 6.82
C GLY A 52 -12.01 3.95 6.38
N ILE A 53 -10.88 3.95 5.66
CA ILE A 53 -10.25 2.71 5.21
C ILE A 53 -9.43 2.14 6.37
N ARG A 54 -9.50 0.83 6.58
CA ARG A 54 -8.79 0.17 7.67
C ARG A 54 -7.66 -0.69 7.14
N TYR A 55 -6.44 -0.43 7.64
CA TYR A 55 -5.29 -1.27 7.34
C TYR A 55 -5.40 -2.59 8.12
N HIS A 56 -5.74 -2.49 9.40
CA HIS A 56 -6.05 -3.64 10.25
C HIS A 56 -7.52 -3.59 10.62
N GLN A 57 -8.13 -4.76 10.73
CA GLN A 57 -9.55 -4.90 10.97
C GLN A 57 -10.01 -4.19 12.25
N HIS A 58 -9.16 -4.20 13.26
CA HIS A 58 -9.51 -3.70 14.60
C HIS A 58 -9.00 -2.30 14.90
N THR A 59 -8.29 -1.67 13.96
CA THR A 59 -7.65 -0.40 14.20
C THR A 59 -7.93 0.57 13.06
N PRO A 60 -8.62 1.69 13.33
CA PRO A 60 -8.84 2.68 12.27
C PRO A 60 -7.64 3.57 11.99
N GLN A 61 -6.65 3.58 12.87
CA GLN A 61 -5.50 4.46 12.73
C GLN A 61 -4.54 3.97 11.66
N TRP A 62 -3.96 4.92 10.95
CA TRP A 62 -2.90 4.70 10.00
C TRP A 62 -1.64 5.42 10.47
N ASN A 63 -0.49 4.95 10.01
CA ASN A 63 0.75 5.68 10.22
C ASN A 63 1.61 5.59 8.96
N LYS A 64 2.69 6.37 8.94
CA LYS A 64 3.56 6.45 7.77
C LYS A 64 4.22 5.12 7.42
N HIS A 65 4.43 4.25 8.41
CA HIS A 65 5.08 2.95 8.16
C HIS A 65 4.16 2.00 7.39
N MET A 66 2.87 2.08 7.63
CA MET A 66 1.88 1.30 6.86
C MET A 66 1.90 1.71 5.39
N VAL A 67 1.93 3.01 5.12
CA VAL A 67 2.00 3.53 3.76
C VAL A 67 3.30 3.08 3.10
N LYS A 68 4.42 3.19 3.80
CA LYS A 68 5.72 2.77 3.26
C LYS A 68 5.70 1.29 2.88
N ARG A 69 5.15 0.43 3.73
CA ARG A 69 5.08 -1.00 3.45
C ARG A 69 4.24 -1.28 2.20
N ILE A 70 3.15 -0.56 2.04
CA ILE A 70 2.30 -0.72 0.84
C ILE A 70 3.09 -0.33 -0.41
N LEU A 71 3.80 0.79 -0.37
CA LEU A 71 4.55 1.27 -1.53
C LEU A 71 5.73 0.35 -1.89
N GLU A 72 6.18 -0.49 -0.94
CA GLU A 72 7.29 -1.42 -1.15
C GLU A 72 6.86 -2.82 -1.59
N ASN A 73 5.59 -3.13 -1.53
CA ASN A 73 5.13 -4.51 -1.68
C ASN A 73 5.05 -4.93 -3.15
N GLU A 74 6.00 -5.74 -3.58
CA GLU A 74 6.09 -6.19 -4.96
C GLU A 74 4.96 -7.14 -5.36
N ARG A 75 4.21 -7.67 -4.41
CA ARG A 75 3.05 -8.50 -4.72
C ARG A 75 2.02 -7.74 -5.55
N TYR A 76 1.98 -6.42 -5.42
CA TYR A 76 1.08 -5.59 -6.20
C TYR A 76 1.40 -5.60 -7.70
N LEU A 77 2.57 -6.07 -8.07
CA LEU A 77 2.97 -6.28 -9.47
C LEU A 77 2.55 -7.65 -10.01
N GLY A 78 1.96 -8.48 -9.18
CA GLY A 78 1.56 -9.83 -9.57
C GLY A 78 2.55 -10.91 -9.17
N ALA A 79 3.53 -10.59 -8.33
CA ALA A 79 4.49 -11.57 -7.87
C ALA A 79 3.83 -12.61 -6.98
N GLY A 80 4.32 -13.84 -7.02
CA GLY A 80 3.87 -14.90 -6.12
C GLY A 80 2.43 -15.34 -6.32
N GLY A 81 1.87 -15.13 -7.49
CA GLY A 81 0.50 -15.54 -7.80
C GLY A 81 -0.57 -14.56 -7.34
N TYR A 82 -0.17 -13.40 -6.84
CA TYR A 82 -1.14 -12.37 -6.44
C TYR A 82 -1.64 -11.62 -7.67
N PRO A 83 -2.94 -11.24 -7.72
CA PRO A 83 -3.43 -10.39 -8.80
C PRO A 83 -2.69 -9.05 -8.82
N ARG A 84 -2.40 -8.56 -10.01
CA ARG A 84 -1.74 -7.25 -10.16
C ARG A 84 -2.68 -6.13 -9.76
N LEU A 85 -2.18 -5.17 -9.00
CA LEU A 85 -2.93 -3.97 -8.59
C LEU A 85 -2.33 -2.68 -9.15
N VAL A 86 -1.03 -2.70 -9.48
CA VAL A 86 -0.29 -1.49 -9.86
C VAL A 86 0.51 -1.80 -11.12
N GLU A 87 0.63 -0.81 -12.00
CA GLU A 87 1.44 -0.94 -13.21
C GLU A 87 2.93 -0.92 -12.87
N ASP A 88 3.72 -1.65 -13.66
CA ASP A 88 5.17 -1.70 -13.48
C ASP A 88 5.79 -0.29 -13.45
N ARG A 89 5.37 0.56 -14.37
CA ARG A 89 5.90 1.92 -14.47
C ARG A 89 5.67 2.71 -13.19
N ASP A 90 4.48 2.64 -12.65
CA ASP A 90 4.13 3.39 -11.45
C ASP A 90 4.90 2.88 -10.24
N PHE A 91 4.99 1.55 -10.11
CA PHE A 91 5.74 0.96 -9.01
C PHE A 91 7.22 1.35 -9.08
N LEU A 92 7.80 1.30 -10.26
CA LEU A 92 9.20 1.65 -10.44
C LEU A 92 9.44 3.13 -10.16
N THR A 93 8.57 4.01 -10.65
CA THR A 93 8.69 5.45 -10.40
C THR A 93 8.64 5.75 -8.91
N VAL A 94 7.73 5.10 -8.19
CA VAL A 94 7.63 5.25 -6.74
C VAL A 94 8.92 4.77 -6.06
N ARG A 95 9.43 3.61 -6.47
CA ARG A 95 10.67 3.08 -5.90
C ARG A 95 11.82 4.04 -6.08
N LEU A 96 12.00 4.58 -7.28
CA LEU A 96 13.09 5.49 -7.57
C LEU A 96 12.98 6.77 -6.74
N ARG A 97 11.76 7.28 -6.59
CA ARG A 97 11.54 8.49 -5.79
C ARG A 97 11.83 8.24 -4.32
N ARG A 98 11.39 7.10 -3.80
CA ARG A 98 11.65 6.73 -2.40
C ARG A 98 13.14 6.56 -2.14
N GLU A 99 13.86 5.90 -3.04
CA GLU A 99 15.30 5.70 -2.92
C GLU A 99 16.04 7.03 -2.96
N SER A 100 15.61 7.93 -3.81
CA SER A 100 16.21 9.25 -3.89
C SER A 100 16.07 10.02 -2.57
N GLN A 101 14.93 9.89 -1.92
CA GLN A 101 14.68 10.55 -0.64
C GLN A 101 15.49 9.94 0.49
N THR A 102 15.63 8.60 0.51
CA THR A 102 16.32 7.92 1.59
C THR A 102 17.83 7.97 1.46
N THR A 103 18.34 8.14 0.25
CA THR A 103 19.79 8.20 0.02
C THR A 103 20.36 9.61 0.10
N TYR A 104 19.49 10.60 0.27
CA TYR A 104 19.94 11.98 0.40
C TYR A 104 20.75 12.16 1.67
N THR A 105 21.94 12.73 1.53
CA THR A 105 22.83 12.99 2.64
C THR A 105 23.12 14.49 2.71
N PRO A 106 22.51 15.20 3.63
CA PRO A 106 22.78 16.63 3.79
C PRO A 106 24.17 16.85 4.40
N TYR A 107 24.80 17.91 4.01
CA TYR A 107 26.08 18.31 4.58
C TYR A 107 25.97 19.66 5.23
#